data_b51e3bddf089faed947e7d16f5ab02bb
#
_entry.id   b51e3bddf089faed947e7d16f5ab02bb
#
_cell.length_a   1.000
_cell.length_b   1.000
_cell.length_c   1.000
_cell.angle_alpha   90.00
_cell.angle_beta   90.00
_cell.angle_gamma   90.00
#
_symmetry.space_group_name_H-M   'P 1'
#
loop_
_entity.id
_entity.type
_entity.pdbx_description
1 polymer ?
#
loop_
_entity_poly.entity_id
_entity_poly.type
_entity_poly.pdbx_seq_one_letter_code
_entity_poly.pdbx_strand_id
1 'polypeptide(L)'
;HVRSRRQRQMCIRDSREAIGVVAGIVPWNFPIMIGIWKIASALTTGCTVVVKPSEFTPLTLLRVAELAIEAGIPAGVINVVNGLGSVGQQLIGHPRISKVSFTGSVPTGIAVGKAAMEAKLTRATLELGGKNPAAMLADVDIHSAVQGIVMAAFSHQGQICASPERLYVHRSIADDFAKALG
;
A
#
# COMPACT_ATOMS: atom_id res chain seq x y z
N HIS A 1 20.11 30.60 -26.83
CA HIS A 1 19.38 29.66 -27.70
C HIS A 1 18.39 28.85 -26.90
N VAL A 2 17.12 29.27 -26.92
CA VAL A 2 16.02 28.47 -26.37
C VAL A 2 15.69 27.38 -27.39
N ARG A 3 16.13 26.16 -27.16
CA ARG A 3 15.72 25.01 -27.98
C ARG A 3 14.20 24.88 -27.90
N SER A 4 13.53 24.81 -29.08
CA SER A 4 12.08 24.63 -29.14
C SER A 4 11.65 23.37 -28.39
N ARG A 5 10.41 23.33 -27.88
CA ARG A 5 9.83 22.14 -27.21
C ARG A 5 9.95 20.86 -28.05
N ARG A 6 9.85 20.98 -29.39
CA ARG A 6 10.03 19.87 -30.34
C ARG A 6 11.46 19.32 -30.35
N GLN A 7 12.48 20.16 -30.27
CA GLN A 7 13.88 19.70 -30.22
C GLN A 7 14.24 19.03 -28.88
N ARG A 8 13.58 19.42 -27.79
CA ARG A 8 13.73 18.73 -26.51
C ARG A 8 13.07 17.36 -26.52
N GLN A 9 11.93 17.19 -27.20
CA GLN A 9 11.26 15.90 -27.33
C GLN A 9 12.03 14.91 -28.22
N MET A 10 12.83 15.38 -29.17
CA MET A 10 13.67 14.51 -30.03
C MET A 10 14.88 13.91 -29.28
N CYS A 11 15.31 14.50 -28.16
CA CYS A 11 16.47 14.00 -27.39
C CYS A 11 16.08 13.13 -26.20
N ILE A 12 14.80 13.11 -25.80
CA ILE A 12 14.27 12.30 -24.69
C ILE A 12 13.08 11.53 -25.22
N ARG A 13 13.25 10.24 -25.36
CA ARG A 13 12.16 9.31 -25.71
C ARG A 13 11.83 8.53 -24.44
N ASP A 14 10.74 8.89 -23.82
CA ASP A 14 10.23 8.13 -22.68
C ASP A 14 9.53 6.86 -23.22
N SER A 15 10.02 5.71 -22.83
CA SER A 15 9.32 4.43 -22.98
C SER A 15 8.92 3.92 -21.58
N ARG A 16 7.74 3.30 -21.51
CA ARG A 16 7.28 2.61 -20.32
C ARG A 16 7.53 1.12 -20.51
N GLU A 17 8.39 0.57 -19.68
CA GLU A 17 8.78 -0.83 -19.77
C GLU A 17 8.55 -1.53 -18.44
N ALA A 18 8.27 -2.84 -18.49
CA ALA A 18 8.15 -3.67 -17.31
C ALA A 18 9.50 -3.73 -16.57
N ILE A 19 9.49 -3.46 -15.28
CA ILE A 19 10.72 -3.53 -14.46
C ILE A 19 11.12 -4.96 -14.09
N GLY A 20 10.27 -5.96 -14.37
CA GLY A 20 10.52 -7.37 -14.09
C GLY A 20 9.63 -7.94 -12.99
N VAL A 21 10.22 -8.57 -11.96
CA VAL A 21 9.48 -9.24 -10.88
C VAL A 21 9.30 -8.30 -9.69
N VAL A 22 8.06 -8.15 -9.24
CA VAL A 22 7.70 -7.36 -8.05
C VAL A 22 7.45 -8.27 -6.86
N ALA A 23 8.06 -7.99 -5.72
CA ALA A 23 7.71 -8.60 -4.44
C ALA A 23 6.62 -7.77 -3.75
N GLY A 24 5.44 -8.35 -3.52
CA GLY A 24 4.34 -7.74 -2.78
C GLY A 24 4.24 -8.33 -1.37
N ILE A 25 4.49 -7.54 -0.32
CA ILE A 25 4.34 -7.99 1.07
C ILE A 25 3.11 -7.31 1.66
N VAL A 26 2.16 -8.13 2.12
CA VAL A 26 0.78 -7.74 2.45
C VAL A 26 0.50 -7.94 3.93
N PRO A 27 -0.10 -6.97 4.63
CA PRO A 27 -0.50 -7.08 6.03
C PRO A 27 -1.79 -7.90 6.20
N TRP A 28 -2.15 -8.13 7.45
CA TRP A 28 -3.29 -8.96 7.86
C TRP A 28 -4.64 -8.22 7.87
N ASN A 29 -4.65 -6.89 8.00
CA ASN A 29 -5.88 -6.14 8.26
C ASN A 29 -6.80 -5.96 7.03
N PHE A 30 -6.24 -5.81 5.82
CA PHE A 30 -6.97 -5.78 4.56
C PHE A 30 -6.29 -6.66 3.50
N PRO A 31 -6.22 -7.99 3.73
CA PRO A 31 -5.37 -8.88 2.95
C PRO A 31 -5.73 -8.88 1.46
N ILE A 32 -7.01 -9.02 1.12
CA ILE A 32 -7.44 -9.07 -0.27
C ILE A 32 -7.31 -7.70 -0.96
N MET A 33 -7.73 -6.63 -0.31
CA MET A 33 -7.71 -5.29 -0.91
C MET A 33 -6.28 -4.83 -1.20
N ILE A 34 -5.41 -4.91 -0.20
CA ILE A 34 -4.01 -4.49 -0.35
C ILE A 34 -3.25 -5.44 -1.29
N GLY A 35 -3.56 -6.72 -1.24
CA GLY A 35 -3.00 -7.69 -2.16
C GLY A 35 -3.36 -7.39 -3.62
N ILE A 36 -4.64 -7.14 -3.90
CA ILE A 36 -5.11 -6.76 -5.24
C ILE A 36 -4.47 -5.45 -5.71
N TRP A 37 -4.32 -4.43 -4.86
CA TRP A 37 -3.63 -3.19 -5.26
C TRP A 37 -2.20 -3.45 -5.74
N LYS A 38 -1.46 -4.35 -5.07
CA LYS A 38 -0.10 -4.70 -5.48
C LYS A 38 -0.08 -5.55 -6.75
N ILE A 39 -0.97 -6.54 -6.85
CA ILE A 39 -1.10 -7.41 -8.03
C ILE A 39 -1.50 -6.58 -9.25
N ALA A 40 -2.58 -5.81 -9.18
CA ALA A 40 -3.08 -5.03 -10.29
C ALA A 40 -2.04 -4.01 -10.78
N SER A 41 -1.37 -3.31 -9.87
CA SER A 41 -0.31 -2.35 -10.24
C SER A 41 0.86 -3.02 -10.95
N ALA A 42 1.25 -4.24 -10.55
CA ALA A 42 2.30 -4.98 -11.22
C ALA A 42 1.85 -5.43 -12.64
N LEU A 43 0.67 -6.03 -12.75
CA LEU A 43 0.15 -6.56 -14.02
C LEU A 43 -0.08 -5.47 -15.06
N THR A 44 -0.69 -4.34 -14.68
CA THR A 44 -0.94 -3.22 -15.59
C THR A 44 0.33 -2.59 -16.16
N THR A 45 1.46 -2.81 -15.52
CA THR A 45 2.79 -2.36 -15.99
C THR A 45 3.60 -3.47 -16.66
N GLY A 46 2.98 -4.62 -16.95
CA GLY A 46 3.63 -5.75 -17.62
C GLY A 46 4.59 -6.55 -16.73
N CYS A 47 4.55 -6.36 -15.41
CA CYS A 47 5.41 -7.06 -14.47
C CYS A 47 4.76 -8.37 -13.99
N THR A 48 5.57 -9.31 -13.54
CA THR A 48 5.12 -10.45 -12.74
C THR A 48 5.22 -10.13 -11.25
N VAL A 49 4.47 -10.85 -10.41
CA VAL A 49 4.43 -10.58 -8.99
C VAL A 49 4.55 -11.85 -8.15
N VAL A 50 5.33 -11.75 -7.08
CA VAL A 50 5.36 -12.74 -5.99
C VAL A 50 4.79 -12.06 -4.75
N VAL A 51 3.64 -12.53 -4.27
CA VAL A 51 2.96 -11.97 -3.12
C VAL A 51 3.21 -12.83 -1.89
N LYS A 52 3.65 -12.19 -0.81
CA LYS A 52 3.70 -12.81 0.51
C LYS A 52 2.58 -12.20 1.38
N PRO A 53 1.47 -12.92 1.59
CA PRO A 53 0.46 -12.51 2.56
C PRO A 53 0.99 -12.56 3.98
N SER A 54 0.26 -11.91 4.90
CA SER A 54 0.46 -12.18 6.34
C SER A 54 0.16 -13.64 6.64
N GLU A 55 0.90 -14.22 7.56
CA GLU A 55 0.70 -15.56 8.08
C GLU A 55 -0.67 -15.77 8.74
N PHE A 56 -1.30 -14.69 9.20
CA PHE A 56 -2.63 -14.72 9.81
C PHE A 56 -3.78 -14.76 8.79
N THR A 57 -3.56 -14.29 7.55
CA THR A 57 -4.62 -14.11 6.56
C THR A 57 -4.21 -14.51 5.13
N PRO A 58 -3.66 -15.72 4.92
CA PRO A 58 -3.14 -16.10 3.61
C PRO A 58 -4.22 -16.57 2.62
N LEU A 59 -5.34 -17.12 3.12
CA LEU A 59 -6.28 -17.92 2.32
C LEU A 59 -6.92 -17.14 1.16
N THR A 60 -7.29 -15.88 1.39
CA THR A 60 -7.93 -15.05 0.36
C THR A 60 -7.02 -14.78 -0.83
N LEU A 61 -5.72 -14.55 -0.60
CA LEU A 61 -4.76 -14.32 -1.68
C LEU A 61 -4.37 -15.59 -2.42
N LEU A 62 -4.36 -16.75 -1.75
CA LEU A 62 -4.24 -18.04 -2.41
C LEU A 62 -5.41 -18.26 -3.37
N ARG A 63 -6.65 -18.02 -2.91
CA ARG A 63 -7.83 -18.15 -3.77
C ARG A 63 -7.83 -17.16 -4.94
N VAL A 64 -7.35 -15.92 -4.72
CA VAL A 64 -7.17 -14.94 -5.80
C VAL A 64 -6.20 -15.45 -6.87
N ALA A 65 -5.10 -16.08 -6.48
CA ALA A 65 -4.14 -16.66 -7.44
C ALA A 65 -4.76 -17.81 -8.26
N GLU A 66 -5.56 -18.67 -7.63
CA GLU A 66 -6.31 -19.73 -8.33
C GLU A 66 -7.30 -19.14 -9.34
N LEU A 67 -8.14 -18.18 -8.89
CA LEU A 67 -9.09 -17.50 -9.76
C LEU A 67 -8.43 -16.76 -10.92
N ALA A 68 -7.24 -16.24 -10.72
CA ALA A 68 -6.47 -15.61 -11.79
C ALA A 68 -6.08 -16.61 -12.89
N ILE A 69 -5.69 -17.83 -12.52
CA ILE A 69 -5.43 -18.92 -13.48
C ILE A 69 -6.73 -19.30 -14.20
N GLU A 70 -7.83 -19.50 -13.46
CA GLU A 70 -9.15 -19.80 -14.04
C GLU A 70 -9.61 -18.70 -15.02
N ALA A 71 -9.27 -17.45 -14.76
CA ALA A 71 -9.56 -16.29 -15.64
C ALA A 71 -8.61 -16.14 -16.83
N GLY A 72 -7.63 -17.04 -16.99
CA GLY A 72 -6.72 -17.06 -18.14
C GLY A 72 -5.42 -16.28 -17.95
N ILE A 73 -5.10 -15.81 -16.73
CA ILE A 73 -3.77 -15.25 -16.46
C ILE A 73 -2.74 -16.38 -16.51
N PRO A 74 -1.66 -16.25 -17.31
CA PRO A 74 -0.70 -17.32 -17.46
C PRO A 74 -0.05 -17.75 -16.13
N ALA A 75 0.19 -19.04 -15.96
CA ALA A 75 0.90 -19.56 -14.79
C ALA A 75 2.26 -18.86 -14.61
N GLY A 76 2.61 -18.52 -13.36
CA GLY A 76 3.84 -17.83 -13.01
C GLY A 76 3.78 -16.31 -13.09
N VAL A 77 2.69 -15.72 -13.61
CA VAL A 77 2.51 -14.25 -13.61
C VAL A 77 2.17 -13.75 -12.19
N ILE A 78 1.28 -14.46 -11.48
CA ILE A 78 0.96 -14.22 -10.07
C ILE A 78 1.39 -15.44 -9.28
N ASN A 79 2.21 -15.23 -8.26
CA ASN A 79 2.68 -16.28 -7.37
C ASN A 79 2.42 -15.86 -5.93
N VAL A 80 1.98 -16.81 -5.10
CA VAL A 80 1.79 -16.57 -3.65
C VAL A 80 2.72 -17.48 -2.88
N VAL A 81 3.50 -16.90 -1.97
CA VAL A 81 4.40 -17.61 -1.07
C VAL A 81 4.02 -17.34 0.37
N ASN A 82 3.70 -18.38 1.11
CA ASN A 82 3.38 -18.28 2.53
C ASN A 82 4.65 -18.38 3.38
N GLY A 83 4.59 -17.81 4.56
CA GLY A 83 5.65 -17.93 5.56
C GLY A 83 5.75 -16.72 6.48
N LEU A 84 6.66 -16.79 7.42
CA LEU A 84 6.95 -15.76 8.40
C LEU A 84 7.80 -14.62 7.80
N GLY A 85 8.26 -13.69 8.64
CA GLY A 85 9.09 -12.56 8.23
C GLY A 85 10.39 -12.97 7.50
N SER A 86 10.95 -14.14 7.82
CA SER A 86 12.14 -14.69 7.17
C SER A 86 11.95 -14.94 5.67
N VAL A 87 10.75 -15.39 5.25
CA VAL A 87 10.41 -15.55 3.83
C VAL A 87 10.35 -14.18 3.14
N GLY A 88 9.81 -13.16 3.83
CA GLY A 88 9.84 -11.77 3.34
C GLY A 88 11.26 -11.25 3.11
N GLN A 89 12.17 -11.52 4.05
CA GLN A 89 13.58 -11.14 3.92
C GLN A 89 14.28 -11.83 2.74
N GLN A 90 14.06 -13.14 2.57
CA GLN A 90 14.59 -13.90 1.43
C GLN A 90 14.06 -13.35 0.11
N LEU A 91 12.78 -13.00 0.06
CA LEU A 91 12.16 -12.43 -1.13
C LEU A 91 12.79 -11.07 -1.50
N ILE A 92 12.99 -10.18 -0.50
CA ILE A 92 13.61 -8.88 -0.70
C ILE A 92 15.05 -9.01 -1.22
N GLY A 93 15.82 -9.94 -0.64
CA GLY A 93 17.22 -10.19 -1.02
C GLY A 93 17.40 -10.96 -2.32
N HIS A 94 16.34 -11.47 -2.93
CA HIS A 94 16.46 -12.33 -4.10
C HIS A 94 16.91 -11.56 -5.36
N PRO A 95 17.94 -12.03 -6.11
CA PRO A 95 18.54 -11.28 -7.21
C PRO A 95 17.58 -10.95 -8.36
N ARG A 96 16.52 -11.72 -8.55
CA ARG A 96 15.50 -11.47 -9.59
C ARG A 96 14.39 -10.50 -9.19
N ILE A 97 14.31 -10.06 -7.93
CA ILE A 97 13.31 -9.07 -7.52
C ILE A 97 13.78 -7.68 -7.93
N SER A 98 13.00 -7.01 -8.74
CA SER A 98 13.31 -5.67 -9.26
C SER A 98 12.67 -4.54 -8.44
N LYS A 99 11.60 -4.85 -7.70
CA LYS A 99 10.89 -3.90 -6.84
C LYS A 99 10.26 -4.62 -5.65
N VAL A 100 10.27 -3.96 -4.51
CA VAL A 100 9.52 -4.36 -3.32
C VAL A 100 8.36 -3.39 -3.10
N SER A 101 7.15 -3.93 -2.89
CA SER A 101 5.97 -3.18 -2.46
C SER A 101 5.51 -3.75 -1.12
N PHE A 102 5.77 -3.00 -0.08
CA PHE A 102 5.47 -3.39 1.31
C PHE A 102 4.32 -2.56 1.88
N THR A 103 3.44 -3.18 2.64
CA THR A 103 2.49 -2.51 3.53
C THR A 103 2.52 -3.18 4.89
N GLY A 104 2.67 -2.40 5.95
CA GLY A 104 2.74 -2.92 7.31
C GLY A 104 3.20 -1.90 8.35
N SER A 105 3.80 -2.34 9.45
CA SER A 105 4.25 -1.47 10.52
C SER A 105 5.49 -0.64 10.13
N VAL A 106 5.65 0.53 10.76
CA VAL A 106 6.80 1.40 10.56
C VAL A 106 8.13 0.70 10.86
N PRO A 107 8.31 -0.02 11.98
CA PRO A 107 9.56 -0.73 12.24
C PRO A 107 9.90 -1.77 11.16
N THR A 108 8.91 -2.54 10.71
CA THR A 108 9.11 -3.51 9.64
C THR A 108 9.42 -2.82 8.31
N GLY A 109 8.75 -1.71 8.00
CA GLY A 109 9.03 -0.92 6.79
C GLY A 109 10.45 -0.39 6.74
N ILE A 110 10.99 0.07 7.86
CA ILE A 110 12.40 0.48 7.98
C ILE A 110 13.33 -0.70 7.69
N ALA A 111 13.05 -1.87 8.26
CA ALA A 111 13.84 -3.07 8.01
C ALA A 111 13.79 -3.51 6.52
N VAL A 112 12.60 -3.47 5.92
CA VAL A 112 12.39 -3.76 4.49
C VAL A 112 13.15 -2.78 3.60
N GLY A 113 13.06 -1.47 3.91
CA GLY A 113 13.78 -0.44 3.16
C GLY A 113 15.30 -0.62 3.21
N LYS A 114 15.84 -0.88 4.41
CA LYS A 114 17.27 -1.19 4.58
C LYS A 114 17.68 -2.41 3.77
N ALA A 115 16.98 -3.53 3.93
CA ALA A 115 17.28 -4.77 3.22
C ALA A 115 17.22 -4.61 1.69
N ALA A 116 16.24 -3.85 1.18
CA ALA A 116 16.13 -3.57 -0.26
C ALA A 116 17.32 -2.75 -0.79
N MET A 117 17.76 -1.76 -0.03
CA MET A 117 18.94 -0.95 -0.38
C MET A 117 20.24 -1.78 -0.33
N GLU A 118 20.42 -2.57 0.72
CA GLU A 118 21.62 -3.41 0.91
C GLU A 118 21.72 -4.52 -0.14
N ALA A 119 20.58 -5.09 -0.57
CA ALA A 119 20.60 -6.18 -1.56
C ALA A 119 21.24 -5.75 -2.90
N LYS A 120 20.66 -4.75 -3.56
CA LYS A 120 21.15 -4.24 -4.87
C LYS A 120 20.53 -2.89 -5.23
N LEU A 121 20.28 -2.03 -4.26
CA LEU A 121 19.57 -0.77 -4.46
C LEU A 121 18.13 -1.01 -5.02
N THR A 122 17.49 -2.09 -4.59
CA THR A 122 16.15 -2.45 -5.05
C THR A 122 15.14 -1.36 -4.65
N ARG A 123 14.34 -0.90 -5.60
CA ARG A 123 13.31 0.10 -5.33
C ARG A 123 12.28 -0.45 -4.36
N ALA A 124 11.98 0.29 -3.30
CA ALA A 124 10.94 -0.05 -2.33
C ALA A 124 9.86 1.03 -2.29
N THR A 125 8.59 0.59 -2.36
CA THR A 125 7.44 1.42 -1.99
C THR A 125 6.95 0.92 -0.64
N LEU A 126 6.85 1.83 0.33
CA LEU A 126 6.53 1.50 1.72
C LEU A 126 5.23 2.23 2.10
N GLU A 127 4.18 1.47 2.35
CA GLU A 127 2.91 1.95 2.89
C GLU A 127 2.85 1.56 4.36
N LEU A 128 2.84 2.55 5.23
CA LEU A 128 3.06 2.36 6.65
C LEU A 128 1.91 2.95 7.46
N GLY A 129 1.87 2.61 8.75
CA GLY A 129 0.97 3.26 9.69
C GLY A 129 1.38 4.70 9.97
N GLY A 130 0.54 5.39 10.70
CA GLY A 130 0.77 6.78 11.07
C GLY A 130 -0.04 7.18 12.30
N LYS A 131 -0.07 8.48 12.56
CA LYS A 131 -0.90 9.15 13.56
C LYS A 131 -1.76 10.17 12.81
N ASN A 132 -2.79 9.66 12.12
CA ASN A 132 -3.49 10.42 11.08
C ASN A 132 -4.35 11.55 11.66
N PRO A 133 -4.26 12.77 11.10
CA PRO A 133 -5.11 13.88 11.50
C PRO A 133 -6.44 13.89 10.76
N ALA A 134 -7.48 14.39 11.42
CA ALA A 134 -8.70 14.85 10.79
C ALA A 134 -8.98 16.28 11.20
N ALA A 135 -9.34 17.15 10.25
CA ALA A 135 -9.58 18.56 10.50
C ALA A 135 -11.07 18.91 10.31
N MET A 136 -11.67 19.53 11.33
CA MET A 136 -13.05 20.02 11.33
C MET A 136 -13.02 21.55 11.21
N LEU A 137 -13.49 22.05 10.07
CA LEU A 137 -13.56 23.50 9.82
C LEU A 137 -14.80 24.11 10.46
N ALA A 138 -14.84 25.45 10.56
CA ALA A 138 -15.90 26.17 11.27
C ALA A 138 -17.30 26.00 10.67
N ASP A 139 -17.39 25.69 9.40
CA ASP A 139 -18.61 25.54 8.59
C ASP A 139 -19.07 24.09 8.44
N VAL A 140 -18.44 23.12 9.14
CA VAL A 140 -18.82 21.73 9.04
C VAL A 140 -20.17 21.48 9.74
N ASP A 141 -21.01 20.62 9.18
CA ASP A 141 -22.14 20.03 9.89
C ASP A 141 -21.64 19.07 10.97
N ILE A 142 -21.80 19.47 12.24
CA ILE A 142 -21.23 18.77 13.39
C ILE A 142 -21.76 17.33 13.47
N HIS A 143 -23.06 17.13 13.22
CA HIS A 143 -23.68 15.79 13.34
C HIS A 143 -23.09 14.82 12.32
N SER A 144 -23.04 15.21 11.06
CA SER A 144 -22.44 14.41 9.99
C SER A 144 -20.94 14.18 10.21
N ALA A 145 -20.23 15.20 10.69
CA ALA A 145 -18.81 15.08 10.97
C ALA A 145 -18.51 14.08 12.10
N VAL A 146 -19.29 14.12 13.19
CA VAL A 146 -19.16 13.17 14.31
C VAL A 146 -19.42 11.75 13.85
N GLN A 147 -20.52 11.51 13.08
CA GLN A 147 -20.79 10.19 12.53
C GLN A 147 -19.64 9.69 11.64
N GLY A 148 -19.14 10.54 10.75
CA GLY A 148 -18.02 10.22 9.88
C GLY A 148 -16.72 9.90 10.65
N ILE A 149 -16.42 10.66 11.68
CA ILE A 149 -15.24 10.43 12.52
C ILE A 149 -15.35 9.14 13.31
N VAL A 150 -16.48 8.88 13.95
CA VAL A 150 -16.71 7.63 14.69
C VAL A 150 -16.58 6.43 13.77
N MET A 151 -17.20 6.47 12.59
CA MET A 151 -17.06 5.42 11.60
C MET A 151 -15.59 5.25 11.17
N ALA A 152 -14.90 6.31 10.83
CA ALA A 152 -13.52 6.24 10.34
C ALA A 152 -12.52 5.80 11.41
N ALA A 153 -12.72 6.22 12.68
CA ALA A 153 -11.81 5.90 13.78
C ALA A 153 -11.98 4.47 14.29
N PHE A 154 -13.22 3.95 14.32
CA PHE A 154 -13.53 2.67 14.96
C PHE A 154 -13.87 1.53 14.00
N SER A 155 -14.01 1.81 12.71
CA SER A 155 -14.11 0.74 11.70
C SER A 155 -12.95 -0.23 11.86
N HIS A 156 -13.25 -1.53 11.70
CA HIS A 156 -12.26 -2.59 11.87
C HIS A 156 -11.49 -2.50 13.21
N GLN A 157 -12.17 -2.01 14.27
CA GLN A 157 -11.59 -1.79 15.61
C GLN A 157 -10.42 -0.80 15.62
N GLY A 158 -10.41 0.17 14.70
CA GLY A 158 -9.31 1.12 14.54
C GLY A 158 -8.03 0.56 13.92
N GLN A 159 -8.06 -0.70 13.44
CA GLN A 159 -6.88 -1.39 12.90
C GLN A 159 -6.65 -1.04 11.41
N ILE A 160 -6.70 0.26 11.09
CA ILE A 160 -6.58 0.79 9.75
C ILE A 160 -5.44 1.81 9.72
N CYS A 161 -4.54 1.68 8.76
CA CYS A 161 -3.40 2.60 8.61
C CYS A 161 -3.83 4.08 8.39
N ALA A 162 -5.06 4.31 7.90
CA ALA A 162 -5.63 5.62 7.65
C ALA A 162 -6.62 6.09 8.74
N SER A 163 -6.85 5.32 9.81
CA SER A 163 -7.75 5.73 10.89
C SER A 163 -7.34 7.07 11.50
N PRO A 164 -8.27 8.02 11.65
CA PRO A 164 -7.96 9.28 12.33
C PRO A 164 -7.71 9.02 13.82
N GLU A 165 -6.57 9.51 14.30
CA GLU A 165 -6.18 9.39 15.70
C GLU A 165 -5.97 10.75 16.37
N ARG A 166 -6.03 11.84 15.59
CA ARG A 166 -5.95 13.22 16.07
C ARG A 166 -7.03 14.04 15.41
N LEU A 167 -7.85 14.71 16.21
CA LEU A 167 -8.90 15.58 15.73
C LEU A 167 -8.48 17.04 15.94
N TYR A 168 -8.40 17.81 14.89
CA TYR A 168 -8.17 19.25 14.90
C TYR A 168 -9.49 19.94 14.62
N VAL A 169 -10.10 20.51 15.67
CA VAL A 169 -11.43 21.13 15.58
C VAL A 169 -11.27 22.65 15.64
N HIS A 170 -11.91 23.36 14.72
CA HIS A 170 -11.90 24.83 14.75
C HIS A 170 -12.47 25.32 16.08
N ARG A 171 -11.82 26.35 16.66
CA ARG A 171 -12.14 26.83 18.02
C ARG A 171 -13.60 27.20 18.21
N SER A 172 -14.24 27.80 17.19
CA SER A 172 -15.64 28.25 17.29
C SER A 172 -16.67 27.13 17.46
N ILE A 173 -16.32 25.90 17.12
CA ILE A 173 -17.21 24.72 17.19
C ILE A 173 -16.70 23.63 18.15
N ALA A 174 -15.58 23.86 18.82
CA ALA A 174 -14.88 22.82 19.59
C ALA A 174 -15.73 22.24 20.72
N ASP A 175 -16.42 23.10 21.49
CA ASP A 175 -17.26 22.68 22.62
C ASP A 175 -18.48 21.90 22.16
N ASP A 176 -19.14 22.37 21.10
CA ASP A 176 -20.33 21.69 20.54
C ASP A 176 -19.94 20.37 19.87
N PHE A 177 -18.81 20.33 19.18
CA PHE A 177 -18.29 19.12 18.60
C PHE A 177 -17.93 18.08 19.68
N ALA A 178 -17.25 18.50 20.75
CA ALA A 178 -16.91 17.63 21.86
C ALA A 178 -18.15 17.04 22.56
N LYS A 179 -19.18 17.86 22.79
CA LYS A 179 -20.48 17.38 23.34
C LYS A 179 -21.19 16.41 22.45
N ALA A 180 -21.09 16.58 21.12
CA ALA A 180 -21.74 15.69 20.17
C ALA A 180 -20.98 14.38 19.98
N LEU A 181 -19.66 14.37 20.26
CA LEU A 181 -18.82 13.17 20.13
C LEU A 181 -18.91 12.26 21.37
N GLY A 182 -19.14 12.80 22.57
CA GLY A 182 -19.14 12.08 23.86
C GLY A 182 -20.45 11.95 24.51
#